data_017e8924f7d512beabbd5c15ba046863
#
_entry.id   017e8924f7d512beabbd5c15ba046863
#
_cell.length_a   1.000
_cell.length_b   1.000
_cell.length_c   1.000
_cell.angle_alpha   90.00
_cell.angle_beta   90.00
_cell.angle_gamma   90.00
#
_symmetry.space_group_name_H-M   'P 1'
#
loop_
_entity.id
_entity.type
_entity.pdbx_description
1 polymer ?
#
loop_
_entity_poly.entity_id
_entity_poly.type
_entity_poly.pdbx_seq_one_letter_code
_entity_poly.pdbx_strand_id
1 'polypeptide(L)'
;MLPLPPLPEPLPEHRLGPSAEGDRLLIGGQELRSPWSWQGSNPGRPKQLWLPLDVLESQLGFRRIGKELEWFGQRRPLIEIPRITLGDEVGLEVAEWLLATGVNLRRNGSVLELTLPTARLQKLRRGKGKTAARLVLDLDAPLLVQRLGDDLYLGLHLSPAQRRTLERLGLRPQLRSQGVLLPGQATRLKSLSLAQPWRLVLDGVNPGTSATATPQTLHSPAVAAWLRRGLVLERRMLKVGVKPLE
;
A
#
# COMPACT_ATOMS: atom_id res chain seq x y z
N MET A 1 7.81 55.05 15.74
CA MET A 1 7.83 53.79 15.00
C MET A 1 9.00 53.01 15.57
N LEU A 2 8.74 51.94 16.32
CA LEU A 2 9.78 51.03 16.80
C LEU A 2 10.15 50.08 15.65
N PRO A 3 11.45 49.80 15.40
CA PRO A 3 11.84 48.83 14.35
C PRO A 3 11.35 47.45 14.73
N LEU A 4 10.83 46.70 13.71
CA LEU A 4 10.46 45.30 13.87
C LEU A 4 11.69 44.50 14.30
N PRO A 5 11.54 43.51 15.20
CA PRO A 5 12.63 42.63 15.56
C PRO A 5 13.12 41.89 14.34
N PRO A 6 14.45 41.61 14.22
CA PRO A 6 14.98 40.81 13.11
C PRO A 6 14.33 39.42 13.09
N LEU A 7 14.07 38.94 11.90
CA LEU A 7 13.61 37.55 11.70
C LEU A 7 14.60 36.60 12.38
N PRO A 8 14.11 35.57 13.11
CA PRO A 8 15.00 34.58 13.68
C PRO A 8 15.87 33.98 12.56
N GLU A 9 17.18 33.94 12.83
CA GLU A 9 18.12 33.29 11.93
C GLU A 9 17.59 31.86 11.59
N PRO A 10 17.67 31.43 10.33
CA PRO A 10 17.33 30.06 9.98
C PRO A 10 18.17 29.14 10.87
N LEU A 11 17.50 28.26 11.58
CA LEU A 11 18.15 27.24 12.40
C LEU A 11 19.25 26.59 11.55
N PRO A 12 20.48 26.41 12.10
CA PRO A 12 21.55 25.79 11.34
C PRO A 12 21.04 24.49 10.78
N GLU A 13 21.15 24.34 9.46
CA GLU A 13 20.88 23.08 8.78
C GLU A 13 21.69 22.03 9.51
N HIS A 14 21.05 21.33 10.43
CA HIS A 14 21.67 20.18 11.07
C HIS A 14 22.15 19.33 9.92
N ARG A 15 23.44 18.99 9.90
CA ARG A 15 24.07 18.12 8.94
C ARG A 15 23.32 16.79 8.96
N LEU A 16 22.19 16.82 8.30
CA LEU A 16 21.40 15.64 7.96
C LEU A 16 22.33 14.88 7.03
N GLY A 17 22.62 13.64 7.34
CA GLY A 17 23.52 12.80 6.54
C GLY A 17 23.09 12.79 5.06
N PRO A 18 23.81 12.11 4.16
CA PRO A 18 23.58 12.17 2.74
C PRO A 18 22.10 11.95 2.41
N SER A 19 21.51 12.87 1.67
CA SER A 19 20.17 12.77 1.13
C SER A 19 20.16 12.00 -0.18
N ALA A 20 19.10 11.32 -0.48
CA ALA A 20 18.86 10.70 -1.78
C ALA A 20 17.38 10.86 -2.12
N GLU A 21 17.13 11.00 -3.41
CA GLU A 21 15.80 11.14 -3.96
C GLU A 21 15.63 10.19 -5.15
N GLY A 22 14.42 9.87 -5.47
CA GLY A 22 14.09 9.04 -6.62
C GLY A 22 12.62 9.17 -7.00
N ASP A 23 12.27 8.49 -8.06
CA ASP A 23 10.96 8.55 -8.70
C ASP A 23 10.32 7.18 -8.87
N ARG A 24 10.92 6.12 -8.31
CA ARG A 24 10.43 4.75 -8.42
C ARG A 24 10.32 4.09 -7.05
N LEU A 25 9.14 3.53 -6.79
CA LEU A 25 8.86 2.73 -5.60
C LEU A 25 8.57 1.29 -6.01
N LEU A 26 9.11 0.34 -5.26
CA LEU A 26 8.80 -1.08 -5.37
C LEU A 26 8.11 -1.51 -4.07
N ILE A 27 6.79 -1.71 -4.12
CA ILE A 27 5.99 -2.08 -2.95
C ILE A 27 5.40 -3.47 -3.16
N GLY A 28 5.79 -4.43 -2.30
CA GLY A 28 5.31 -5.81 -2.42
C GLY A 28 5.63 -6.47 -3.78
N GLY A 29 6.71 -6.06 -4.45
CA GLY A 29 7.09 -6.54 -5.77
C GLY A 29 6.41 -5.82 -6.94
N GLN A 30 5.57 -4.83 -6.68
CA GLN A 30 4.95 -3.98 -7.71
C GLN A 30 5.68 -2.66 -7.82
N GLU A 31 6.13 -2.30 -9.02
CA GLU A 31 6.79 -1.04 -9.30
C GLU A 31 5.75 0.03 -9.64
N LEU A 32 5.91 1.20 -9.05
CA LEU A 32 5.13 2.40 -9.36
C LEU A 32 6.06 3.61 -9.50
N ARG A 33 5.67 4.56 -10.32
CA ARG A 33 6.34 5.85 -10.41
C ARG A 33 5.75 6.78 -9.35
N SER A 34 6.58 7.19 -8.42
CA SER A 34 6.24 8.16 -7.39
C SER A 34 7.51 8.73 -6.79
N PRO A 35 7.57 10.03 -6.53
CA PRO A 35 8.72 10.66 -5.93
C PRO A 35 8.87 10.21 -4.48
N TRP A 36 10.11 10.14 -4.00
CA TRP A 36 10.44 9.89 -2.61
C TRP A 36 11.74 10.63 -2.25
N SER A 37 11.89 10.95 -0.97
CA SER A 37 13.13 11.51 -0.44
C SER A 37 13.56 10.76 0.81
N TRP A 38 14.87 10.54 0.93
CA TRP A 38 15.51 9.74 1.96
C TRP A 38 16.66 10.51 2.59
N GLN A 39 16.73 10.55 3.90
CA GLN A 39 17.87 11.08 4.65
C GLN A 39 18.49 9.99 5.54
N GLY A 40 19.80 9.90 5.47
CA GLY A 40 20.59 8.95 6.26
C GLY A 40 21.58 8.18 5.40
N SER A 41 22.69 7.78 6.01
CA SER A 41 23.78 7.03 5.35
C SER A 41 23.49 5.53 5.18
N ASN A 42 22.61 4.97 6.04
CA ASN A 42 22.29 3.53 5.99
C ASN A 42 21.25 3.25 4.91
N PRO A 43 21.52 2.42 3.89
CA PRO A 43 20.61 2.15 2.79
C PRO A 43 19.35 1.36 3.18
N GLY A 44 19.30 0.78 4.38
CA GLY A 44 18.14 0.04 4.89
C GLY A 44 17.45 0.70 6.08
N ARG A 45 18.01 1.78 6.63
CA ARG A 45 17.46 2.44 7.81
C ARG A 45 17.62 3.95 7.72
N PRO A 46 16.66 4.66 7.12
CA PRO A 46 16.69 6.13 7.05
C PRO A 46 16.56 6.74 8.44
N LYS A 47 17.11 7.95 8.59
CA LYS A 47 16.72 8.85 9.67
C LYS A 47 15.36 9.47 9.39
N GLN A 48 15.12 9.83 8.13
CA GLN A 48 13.85 10.35 7.62
C GLN A 48 13.55 9.78 6.24
N LEU A 49 12.29 9.52 5.98
CA LEU A 49 11.77 9.06 4.70
C LEU A 49 10.45 9.78 4.42
N TRP A 50 10.37 10.45 3.30
CA TRP A 50 9.16 11.11 2.84
C TRP A 50 8.55 10.35 1.66
N LEU A 51 7.28 10.08 1.77
CA LEU A 51 6.46 9.46 0.73
C LEU A 51 5.21 10.31 0.49
N PRO A 52 4.71 10.39 -0.75
CA PRO A 52 3.46 11.07 -1.05
C PRO A 52 2.28 10.47 -0.29
N LEU A 53 1.36 11.34 0.13
CA LEU A 53 0.19 10.94 0.90
C LEU A 53 -0.71 9.97 0.14
N ASP A 54 -0.88 10.15 -1.17
CA ASP A 54 -1.67 9.25 -2.02
C ASP A 54 -1.08 7.83 -2.06
N VAL A 55 0.25 7.68 -2.10
CA VAL A 55 0.94 6.39 -2.01
C VAL A 55 0.71 5.74 -0.65
N LEU A 56 0.80 6.51 0.42
CA LEU A 56 0.53 6.02 1.77
C LEU A 56 -0.90 5.47 1.88
N GLU A 57 -1.89 6.20 1.34
CA GLU A 57 -3.29 5.80 1.40
C GLU A 57 -3.60 4.65 0.43
N SER A 58 -3.17 4.73 -0.83
CA SER A 58 -3.55 3.76 -1.87
C SER A 58 -2.74 2.47 -1.84
N GLN A 59 -1.44 2.55 -1.54
CA GLN A 59 -0.53 1.41 -1.63
C GLN A 59 -0.19 0.79 -0.27
N LEU A 60 -0.03 1.60 0.78
CA LEU A 60 0.33 1.11 2.11
C LEU A 60 -0.85 0.99 3.06
N GLY A 61 -2.04 1.45 2.67
CA GLY A 61 -3.26 1.30 3.45
C GLY A 61 -3.35 2.23 4.66
N PHE A 62 -2.64 3.35 4.64
CA PHE A 62 -2.88 4.44 5.58
C PHE A 62 -4.29 4.97 5.40
N ARG A 63 -4.91 5.41 6.48
CA ARG A 63 -6.28 5.94 6.44
C ARG A 63 -6.34 7.32 7.08
N ARG A 64 -6.94 8.26 6.36
CA ARG A 64 -7.24 9.56 6.92
C ARG A 64 -8.54 9.49 7.72
N ILE A 65 -8.49 9.88 8.99
CA ILE A 65 -9.63 9.93 9.91
C ILE A 65 -9.73 11.35 10.46
N GLY A 66 -10.55 12.17 9.82
CA GLY A 66 -10.64 13.59 10.12
C GLY A 66 -9.29 14.30 9.89
N LYS A 67 -8.69 14.82 10.97
CA LYS A 67 -7.37 15.51 10.93
C LYS A 67 -6.20 14.59 11.32
N GLU A 68 -6.43 13.30 11.43
CA GLU A 68 -5.44 12.31 11.80
C GLU A 68 -5.13 11.36 10.65
N LEU A 69 -3.92 10.83 10.62
CA LEU A 69 -3.52 9.71 9.79
C LEU A 69 -3.40 8.47 10.69
N GLU A 70 -4.03 7.37 10.27
CA GLU A 70 -4.01 6.10 10.98
C GLU A 70 -3.34 5.02 10.14
N TRP A 71 -2.48 4.23 10.80
CA TRP A 71 -1.92 3.01 10.22
C TRP A 71 -1.69 1.95 11.31
N PHE A 72 -2.20 0.75 11.09
CA PHE A 72 -2.17 -0.35 12.07
C PHE A 72 -2.63 0.05 13.48
N GLY A 73 -3.72 0.83 13.55
CA GLY A 73 -4.29 1.29 14.81
C GLY A 73 -3.50 2.36 15.55
N GLN A 74 -2.37 2.77 15.02
CA GLN A 74 -1.64 3.96 15.50
C GLN A 74 -2.15 5.19 14.79
N ARG A 75 -2.37 6.28 15.52
CA ARG A 75 -2.85 7.55 14.99
C ARG A 75 -1.88 8.66 15.29
N ARG A 76 -1.71 9.55 14.33
CA ARG A 76 -0.93 10.80 14.47
C ARG A 76 -1.70 11.95 13.83
N PRO A 77 -1.79 13.11 14.51
CA PRO A 77 -2.35 14.31 13.91
C PRO A 77 -1.57 14.70 12.65
N LEU A 78 -2.25 14.95 11.54
CA LEU A 78 -1.60 15.33 10.29
C LEU A 78 -0.72 16.59 10.43
N ILE A 79 -1.06 17.49 11.34
CA ILE A 79 -0.31 18.73 11.58
C ILE A 79 1.05 18.45 12.23
N GLU A 80 1.20 17.36 12.97
CA GLU A 80 2.43 16.99 13.67
C GLU A 80 3.39 16.19 12.77
N ILE A 81 2.93 15.70 11.63
CA ILE A 81 3.76 14.93 10.70
C ILE A 81 4.56 15.92 9.85
N PRO A 82 5.91 15.88 9.88
CA PRO A 82 6.73 16.73 9.04
C PRO A 82 6.40 16.52 7.56
N ARG A 83 6.46 17.60 6.78
CA ARG A 83 6.09 17.63 5.37
C ARG A 83 7.16 18.27 4.53
N ILE A 84 7.31 17.77 3.30
CA ILE A 84 8.11 18.42 2.27
C ILE A 84 7.34 18.41 0.95
N THR A 85 7.80 19.20 0.01
CA THR A 85 7.34 19.12 -1.38
C THR A 85 8.19 18.07 -2.11
N LEU A 86 7.55 17.09 -2.73
CA LEU A 86 8.16 16.06 -3.57
C LEU A 86 7.64 16.22 -5.00
N GLY A 87 8.37 16.95 -5.85
CA GLY A 87 7.84 17.37 -7.13
C GLY A 87 6.58 18.23 -6.94
N ASP A 88 5.44 17.79 -7.48
CA ASP A 88 4.15 18.47 -7.35
C ASP A 88 3.30 17.93 -6.18
N GLU A 89 3.82 16.99 -5.38
CA GLU A 89 3.10 16.29 -4.34
C GLU A 89 3.59 16.68 -2.94
N VAL A 90 2.72 16.46 -1.93
CA VAL A 90 3.09 16.62 -0.53
C VAL A 90 3.58 15.28 0.02
N GLY A 91 4.86 15.23 0.38
CA GLY A 91 5.47 14.11 1.07
C GLY A 91 5.34 14.23 2.59
N LEU A 92 5.00 13.13 3.26
CA LEU A 92 4.95 12.99 4.71
C LEU A 92 6.13 12.18 5.22
N GLU A 93 6.69 12.59 6.36
CA GLU A 93 7.74 11.84 7.05
C GLU A 93 7.16 10.60 7.72
N VAL A 94 7.65 9.40 7.33
CA VAL A 94 7.07 8.12 7.77
C VAL A 94 8.12 7.08 8.18
N ALA A 95 9.42 7.41 8.22
CA ALA A 95 10.49 6.45 8.50
C ALA A 95 10.26 5.69 9.81
N GLU A 96 10.06 6.42 10.90
CA GLU A 96 9.84 5.82 12.21
C GLU A 96 8.60 4.90 12.22
N TRP A 97 7.52 5.34 11.58
CA TRP A 97 6.27 4.59 11.53
C TRP A 97 6.43 3.27 10.77
N LEU A 98 7.08 3.32 9.61
CA LEU A 98 7.36 2.14 8.79
C LEU A 98 8.29 1.17 9.50
N LEU A 99 9.39 1.67 10.09
CA LEU A 99 10.36 0.85 10.80
C LEU A 99 9.76 0.20 12.06
N ALA A 100 8.94 0.91 12.82
CA ALA A 100 8.28 0.39 14.03
C ALA A 100 7.32 -0.76 13.73
N THR A 101 6.77 -0.83 12.53
CA THR A 101 5.89 -1.92 12.09
C THR A 101 6.64 -3.07 11.42
N GLY A 102 7.97 -3.00 11.31
CA GLY A 102 8.80 -4.05 10.73
C GLY A 102 8.87 -4.03 9.20
N VAL A 103 8.56 -2.90 8.58
CA VAL A 103 8.79 -2.72 7.13
C VAL A 103 10.28 -2.77 6.85
N ASN A 104 10.68 -3.61 5.90
CA ASN A 104 12.04 -3.61 5.40
C ASN A 104 12.15 -2.58 4.27
N LEU A 105 13.06 -1.64 4.45
CA LEU A 105 13.34 -0.57 3.51
C LEU A 105 14.69 -0.83 2.85
N ARG A 106 14.75 -0.71 1.54
CA ARG A 106 16.00 -0.86 0.79
C ARG A 106 16.05 0.20 -0.32
N ARG A 107 17.13 0.97 -0.33
CA ARG A 107 17.40 1.94 -1.38
C ARG A 107 18.42 1.39 -2.37
N ASN A 108 18.11 1.47 -3.66
CA ASN A 108 19.01 1.10 -4.75
C ASN A 108 18.91 2.14 -5.88
N GLY A 109 19.86 3.09 -5.90
CA GLY A 109 19.81 4.22 -6.83
C GLY A 109 18.53 5.05 -6.66
N SER A 110 17.78 5.23 -7.75
CA SER A 110 16.50 5.94 -7.79
C SER A 110 15.30 5.06 -7.40
N VAL A 111 15.51 3.80 -7.02
CA VAL A 111 14.46 2.87 -6.59
C VAL A 111 14.47 2.74 -5.09
N LEU A 112 13.31 2.94 -4.47
CA LEU A 112 13.07 2.62 -3.07
C LEU A 112 12.17 1.39 -2.99
N GLU A 113 12.66 0.33 -2.38
CA GLU A 113 11.93 -0.92 -2.13
C GLU A 113 11.37 -0.94 -0.71
N LEU A 114 10.06 -1.18 -0.61
CA LEU A 114 9.34 -1.38 0.64
C LEU A 114 8.79 -2.80 0.68
N THR A 115 9.25 -3.59 1.64
CA THR A 115 8.74 -4.95 1.86
C THR A 115 8.09 -5.00 3.24
N LEU A 116 6.77 -5.22 3.27
CA LEU A 116 6.08 -5.48 4.52
C LEU A 116 6.30 -6.93 4.95
N PRO A 117 6.42 -7.22 6.24
CA PRO A 117 6.47 -8.60 6.72
C PRO A 117 5.18 -9.31 6.31
N THR A 118 5.30 -10.49 5.75
CA THR A 118 4.13 -11.31 5.40
C THR A 118 3.57 -11.90 6.68
N ALA A 119 2.36 -11.51 7.03
CA ALA A 119 1.68 -12.00 8.22
C ALA A 119 1.22 -13.46 8.07
N ARG A 120 1.21 -14.21 9.17
CA ARG A 120 0.57 -15.53 9.25
C ARG A 120 -0.72 -15.42 10.05
N LEU A 121 -1.75 -16.11 9.57
CA LEU A 121 -3.00 -16.21 10.28
C LEU A 121 -2.83 -17.11 11.51
N GLN A 122 -2.97 -16.56 12.70
CA GLN A 122 -2.93 -17.29 13.97
C GLN A 122 -4.31 -17.88 14.29
N LYS A 123 -5.34 -17.06 14.24
CA LYS A 123 -6.71 -17.44 14.57
C LYS A 123 -7.71 -16.70 13.70
N LEU A 124 -8.79 -17.40 13.39
CA LEU A 124 -9.93 -16.86 12.64
C LEU A 124 -11.16 -16.93 13.53
N ARG A 125 -11.81 -15.80 13.72
CA ARG A 125 -13.02 -15.68 14.53
C ARG A 125 -14.13 -15.03 13.72
N ARG A 126 -15.34 -15.52 13.90
CA ARG A 126 -16.53 -14.93 13.31
C ARG A 126 -17.36 -14.21 14.37
N GLY A 127 -17.91 -13.07 14.03
CA GLY A 127 -18.88 -12.36 14.86
C GLY A 127 -20.17 -13.16 15.03
N LYS A 128 -20.93 -12.85 16.08
CA LYS A 128 -22.23 -13.47 16.39
C LYS A 128 -23.33 -12.41 16.40
N GLY A 129 -24.56 -12.82 16.16
CA GLY A 129 -25.71 -11.90 16.18
C GLY A 129 -25.57 -10.76 15.17
N LYS A 130 -25.70 -9.52 15.60
CA LYS A 130 -25.57 -8.32 14.75
C LYS A 130 -24.20 -8.19 14.05
N THR A 131 -23.16 -8.86 14.57
CA THR A 131 -21.81 -8.88 13.99
C THR A 131 -21.51 -10.16 13.22
N ALA A 132 -22.52 -10.96 12.86
CA ALA A 132 -22.35 -12.24 12.15
C ALA A 132 -21.63 -12.10 10.78
N ALA A 133 -21.75 -10.95 10.14
CA ALA A 133 -21.03 -10.62 8.90
C ALA A 133 -19.58 -10.15 9.12
N ARG A 134 -19.10 -10.16 10.37
CA ARG A 134 -17.74 -9.76 10.74
C ARG A 134 -16.83 -10.97 10.84
N LEU A 135 -15.67 -10.85 10.22
CA LEU A 135 -14.57 -11.80 10.33
C LEU A 135 -13.36 -11.10 10.95
N VAL A 136 -12.77 -11.72 11.96
CA VAL A 136 -11.57 -11.23 12.63
C VAL A 136 -10.45 -12.22 12.40
N LEU A 137 -9.37 -11.74 11.80
CA LEU A 137 -8.13 -12.47 11.58
C LEU A 137 -7.11 -11.99 12.62
N ASP A 138 -6.73 -12.85 13.55
CA ASP A 138 -5.62 -12.59 14.48
C ASP A 138 -4.32 -12.97 13.77
N LEU A 139 -3.32 -12.09 13.79
CA LEU A 139 -2.10 -12.16 12.99
C LEU A 139 -0.86 -12.14 13.89
N ASP A 140 0.26 -12.68 13.39
CA ASP A 140 1.56 -12.63 14.08
C ASP A 140 2.35 -11.35 13.76
N ALA A 141 2.00 -10.65 12.66
CA ALA A 141 2.68 -9.46 12.18
C ALA A 141 1.68 -8.50 11.51
N PRO A 142 2.05 -7.24 11.26
CA PRO A 142 1.27 -6.36 10.41
C PRO A 142 1.20 -6.93 8.99
N LEU A 143 0.13 -6.64 8.27
CA LEU A 143 -0.01 -7.06 6.88
C LEU A 143 -0.39 -5.90 5.97
N LEU A 144 0.07 -5.98 4.73
CA LEU A 144 -0.36 -5.09 3.67
C LEU A 144 -1.79 -5.42 3.27
N VAL A 145 -2.64 -4.40 3.21
CA VAL A 145 -4.01 -4.48 2.68
C VAL A 145 -4.10 -3.49 1.52
N GLN A 146 -4.28 -3.99 0.31
CA GLN A 146 -4.39 -3.16 -0.90
C GLN A 146 -5.72 -3.41 -1.61
N ARG A 147 -6.28 -2.34 -2.19
CA ARG A 147 -7.44 -2.42 -3.08
C ARG A 147 -6.94 -2.31 -4.51
N LEU A 148 -7.04 -3.40 -5.26
CA LEU A 148 -6.60 -3.50 -6.65
C LEU A 148 -7.83 -3.55 -7.56
N GLY A 149 -8.39 -2.39 -7.89
CA GLY A 149 -9.70 -2.31 -8.53
C GLY A 149 -10.78 -2.90 -7.63
N ASP A 150 -11.49 -3.92 -8.10
CA ASP A 150 -12.53 -4.62 -7.34
C ASP A 150 -11.98 -5.70 -6.41
N ASP A 151 -10.70 -5.99 -6.47
CA ASP A 151 -10.06 -7.05 -5.71
C ASP A 151 -9.42 -6.52 -4.43
N LEU A 152 -9.41 -7.34 -3.37
CA LEU A 152 -8.72 -7.03 -2.12
C LEU A 152 -7.50 -7.93 -1.97
N TYR A 153 -6.31 -7.34 -1.98
CA TYR A 153 -5.06 -8.04 -1.73
C TYR A 153 -4.68 -7.95 -0.24
N LEU A 154 -4.23 -9.09 0.29
CA LEU A 154 -3.77 -9.23 1.67
C LEU A 154 -2.38 -9.86 1.67
N GLY A 155 -1.39 -9.21 2.30
CA GLY A 155 -0.04 -9.74 2.53
C GLY A 155 -0.03 -10.87 3.57
N LEU A 156 -0.80 -11.94 3.34
CA LEU A 156 -1.14 -12.96 4.31
C LEU A 156 -0.79 -14.36 3.82
N HIS A 157 -0.08 -15.13 4.65
CA HIS A 157 0.11 -16.56 4.43
C HIS A 157 -1.04 -17.37 5.04
N LEU A 158 -1.62 -18.25 4.22
CA LEU A 158 -2.67 -19.16 4.63
C LEU A 158 -2.22 -20.62 4.51
N SER A 159 -2.45 -21.41 5.54
CA SER A 159 -2.40 -22.86 5.42
C SER A 159 -3.55 -23.38 4.56
N PRO A 160 -3.44 -24.60 3.98
CA PRO A 160 -4.53 -25.21 3.21
C PRO A 160 -5.85 -25.33 3.99
N ALA A 161 -5.78 -25.57 5.30
CA ALA A 161 -6.95 -25.66 6.17
C ALA A 161 -7.62 -24.28 6.36
N GLN A 162 -6.83 -23.23 6.57
CA GLN A 162 -7.30 -21.86 6.71
C GLN A 162 -7.93 -21.35 5.40
N ARG A 163 -7.31 -21.67 4.27
CA ARG A 163 -7.86 -21.35 2.95
C ARG A 163 -9.25 -21.98 2.78
N ARG A 164 -9.39 -23.29 3.02
CA ARG A 164 -10.70 -23.97 2.97
C ARG A 164 -11.74 -23.35 3.92
N THR A 165 -11.30 -22.85 5.06
CA THR A 165 -12.20 -22.16 6.00
C THR A 165 -12.69 -20.83 5.44
N LEU A 166 -11.83 -20.05 4.79
CA LEU A 166 -12.25 -18.82 4.09
C LEU A 166 -13.17 -19.09 2.91
N GLU A 167 -12.92 -20.18 2.15
CA GLU A 167 -13.77 -20.61 1.05
C GLU A 167 -15.19 -20.96 1.54
N ARG A 168 -15.31 -21.67 2.67
CA ARG A 168 -16.63 -21.96 3.31
C ARG A 168 -17.36 -20.71 3.80
N LEU A 169 -16.64 -19.62 4.03
CA LEU A 169 -17.22 -18.32 4.39
C LEU A 169 -17.58 -17.46 3.15
N GLY A 170 -17.49 -18.03 1.95
CA GLY A 170 -17.81 -17.35 0.70
C GLY A 170 -16.70 -16.44 0.18
N LEU A 171 -15.54 -16.46 0.80
CA LEU A 171 -14.33 -15.81 0.29
C LEU A 171 -13.58 -16.81 -0.59
N ARG A 172 -13.12 -16.38 -1.77
CA ARG A 172 -12.41 -17.26 -2.72
C ARG A 172 -10.93 -16.81 -2.80
N PRO A 173 -10.10 -17.16 -1.79
CA PRO A 173 -8.73 -16.70 -1.75
C PRO A 173 -7.89 -17.33 -2.88
N GLN A 174 -7.30 -16.49 -3.71
CA GLN A 174 -6.31 -16.87 -4.71
C GLN A 174 -4.92 -16.62 -4.15
N LEU A 175 -4.09 -17.65 -4.11
CA LEU A 175 -2.72 -17.53 -3.62
C LEU A 175 -1.88 -16.73 -4.61
N ARG A 176 -1.02 -15.85 -4.05
CA ARG A 176 0.01 -15.09 -4.74
C ARG A 176 1.35 -15.37 -4.07
N SER A 177 2.45 -14.98 -4.70
CA SER A 177 3.81 -15.21 -4.17
C SER A 177 4.02 -14.67 -2.76
N GLN A 178 3.43 -13.51 -2.44
CA GLN A 178 3.60 -12.84 -1.15
C GLN A 178 2.27 -12.55 -0.43
N GLY A 179 1.21 -13.32 -0.73
CA GLY A 179 -0.07 -13.07 -0.09
C GLY A 179 -1.25 -13.76 -0.75
N VAL A 180 -2.40 -13.15 -0.57
CA VAL A 180 -3.70 -13.67 -1.01
C VAL A 180 -4.50 -12.57 -1.68
N LEU A 181 -5.08 -12.86 -2.83
CA LEU A 181 -6.07 -12.01 -3.48
C LEU A 181 -7.48 -12.53 -3.18
N LEU A 182 -8.38 -11.64 -2.81
CA LEU A 182 -9.81 -11.89 -2.64
C LEU A 182 -10.57 -11.20 -3.77
N PRO A 183 -10.90 -11.91 -4.86
CA PRO A 183 -11.53 -11.33 -6.04
C PRO A 183 -12.91 -10.73 -5.75
N GLY A 184 -13.18 -9.54 -6.28
CA GLY A 184 -14.45 -8.83 -6.15
C GLY A 184 -14.83 -8.43 -4.72
N GLN A 185 -13.87 -8.35 -3.79
CA GLN A 185 -14.16 -8.08 -2.38
C GLN A 185 -13.79 -6.66 -1.94
N ALA A 186 -13.08 -5.87 -2.75
CA ALA A 186 -12.63 -4.53 -2.35
C ALA A 186 -13.79 -3.56 -2.06
N THR A 187 -14.87 -3.62 -2.84
CA THR A 187 -16.06 -2.78 -2.67
C THR A 187 -17.03 -3.35 -1.63
N ARG A 188 -17.04 -4.68 -1.45
CA ARG A 188 -17.97 -5.38 -0.56
C ARG A 188 -17.51 -5.45 0.88
N LEU A 189 -16.21 -5.59 1.12
CA LEU A 189 -15.63 -5.72 2.45
C LEU A 189 -15.11 -4.37 2.96
N LYS A 190 -15.51 -4.01 4.18
CA LYS A 190 -14.84 -2.95 4.94
C LYS A 190 -13.72 -3.59 5.74
N SER A 191 -12.50 -3.12 5.56
CA SER A 191 -11.32 -3.62 6.28
C SER A 191 -10.87 -2.62 7.34
N LEU A 192 -10.47 -3.14 8.51
CA LEU A 192 -9.90 -2.37 9.59
C LEU A 192 -8.72 -3.15 10.17
N SER A 193 -7.53 -2.58 10.09
CA SER A 193 -6.34 -3.11 10.72
C SER A 193 -6.20 -2.57 12.14
N LEU A 194 -5.81 -3.43 13.08
CA LEU A 194 -5.60 -3.09 14.49
C LEU A 194 -4.23 -3.59 14.91
N ALA A 195 -3.54 -2.80 15.75
CA ALA A 195 -2.30 -3.19 16.41
C ALA A 195 -2.56 -3.67 17.84
N GLN A 196 -1.64 -4.50 18.37
CA GLN A 196 -1.53 -4.94 19.76
C GLN A 196 -2.79 -5.63 20.32
N PRO A 197 -3.05 -6.87 19.95
CA PRO A 197 -2.35 -7.68 18.96
C PRO A 197 -2.77 -7.36 17.53
N TRP A 198 -1.94 -7.75 16.57
CA TRP A 198 -2.21 -7.52 15.16
C TRP A 198 -3.48 -8.23 14.71
N ARG A 199 -4.40 -7.50 14.13
CA ARG A 199 -5.68 -8.04 13.65
C ARG A 199 -6.12 -7.34 12.37
N LEU A 200 -6.72 -8.14 11.50
CA LEU A 200 -7.53 -7.61 10.40
C LEU A 200 -8.99 -7.94 10.67
N VAL A 201 -9.83 -6.92 10.70
CA VAL A 201 -11.28 -7.05 10.78
C VAL A 201 -11.84 -6.83 9.38
N LEU A 202 -12.63 -7.79 8.89
CA LEU A 202 -13.37 -7.70 7.64
C LEU A 202 -14.86 -7.71 7.95
N ASP A 203 -15.56 -6.62 7.64
CA ASP A 203 -17.01 -6.51 7.76
C ASP A 203 -17.66 -6.68 6.38
N GLY A 204 -18.82 -7.34 6.34
CA GLY A 204 -19.58 -7.62 5.10
C GLY A 204 -19.36 -9.04 4.57
N VAL A 205 -18.75 -9.93 5.34
CA VAL A 205 -18.57 -11.34 4.99
C VAL A 205 -19.92 -12.08 5.19
N ASN A 206 -20.70 -12.21 4.12
CA ASN A 206 -21.96 -12.94 4.15
C ASN A 206 -21.73 -14.41 3.78
N PRO A 207 -22.00 -15.37 4.71
CA PRO A 207 -22.00 -16.78 4.35
C PRO A 207 -23.26 -17.06 3.53
N GLY A 208 -23.09 -17.61 2.36
CA GLY A 208 -24.17 -18.15 1.55
C GLY A 208 -24.55 -17.40 0.29
N THR A 209 -23.97 -16.25 -0.02
CA THR A 209 -23.95 -15.79 -1.42
C THR A 209 -22.77 -16.47 -2.13
N SER A 210 -22.89 -17.78 -2.38
CA SER A 210 -22.30 -18.35 -3.59
C SER A 210 -22.96 -17.58 -4.74
N ALA A 211 -22.41 -16.42 -5.05
CA ALA A 211 -22.68 -15.83 -6.34
C ALA A 211 -22.23 -16.90 -7.33
N THR A 212 -23.18 -17.54 -7.96
CA THR A 212 -22.99 -18.20 -9.24
C THR A 212 -22.47 -17.10 -10.15
N ALA A 213 -21.19 -16.78 -10.00
CA ALA A 213 -20.49 -15.94 -10.92
C ALA A 213 -20.41 -16.80 -12.18
N THR A 214 -21.37 -16.66 -13.05
CA THR A 214 -21.16 -16.84 -14.48
C THR A 214 -19.79 -16.21 -14.74
N PRO A 215 -18.85 -16.91 -15.40
CA PRO A 215 -17.59 -16.33 -15.79
C PRO A 215 -17.90 -15.18 -16.73
N GLN A 216 -18.17 -14.01 -16.21
CA GLN A 216 -18.13 -12.79 -16.98
C GLN A 216 -16.67 -12.63 -17.35
N THR A 217 -16.39 -12.88 -18.60
CA THR A 217 -15.18 -12.54 -19.30
C THR A 217 -14.83 -11.10 -18.86
N LEU A 218 -13.79 -10.98 -18.02
CA LEU A 218 -13.32 -9.72 -17.47
C LEU A 218 -12.71 -8.86 -18.58
N HIS A 219 -13.57 -8.18 -19.29
CA HIS A 219 -13.21 -6.98 -20.02
C HIS A 219 -13.91 -5.82 -19.37
N SER A 220 -13.36 -5.35 -18.24
CA SER A 220 -13.63 -3.98 -17.83
C SER A 220 -13.26 -3.09 -19.02
N PRO A 221 -14.17 -2.22 -19.51
CA PRO A 221 -13.90 -1.35 -20.66
C PRO A 221 -12.63 -0.50 -20.47
N ALA A 222 -12.26 -0.21 -19.22
CA ALA A 222 -11.03 0.49 -18.89
C ALA A 222 -9.77 -0.36 -19.16
N VAL A 223 -9.75 -1.66 -18.82
CA VAL A 223 -8.63 -2.57 -19.06
C VAL A 223 -8.51 -2.88 -20.56
N ALA A 224 -9.63 -3.05 -21.26
CA ALA A 224 -9.65 -3.24 -22.71
C ALA A 224 -9.19 -1.98 -23.46
N ALA A 225 -9.45 -0.78 -22.94
CA ALA A 225 -8.96 0.47 -23.51
C ALA A 225 -7.45 0.65 -23.26
N TRP A 226 -6.95 0.21 -22.12
CA TRP A 226 -5.53 0.27 -21.78
C TRP A 226 -4.70 -0.71 -22.62
N LEU A 227 -5.16 -1.96 -22.76
CA LEU A 227 -4.55 -2.97 -23.64
C LEU A 227 -4.55 -2.55 -25.11
N ARG A 228 -5.64 -1.90 -25.59
CA ARG A 228 -5.69 -1.37 -26.96
C ARG A 228 -4.71 -0.22 -27.18
N ARG A 229 -4.48 0.66 -26.19
CA ARG A 229 -3.46 1.71 -26.27
C ARG A 229 -2.05 1.16 -26.29
N GLY A 230 -1.75 0.13 -25.50
CA GLY A 230 -0.47 -0.57 -25.53
C GLY A 230 -0.16 -1.18 -26.92
N LEU A 231 -1.11 -1.89 -27.50
CA LEU A 231 -0.99 -2.50 -28.84
C LEU A 231 -0.84 -1.47 -29.96
N VAL A 232 -1.42 -0.28 -29.83
CA VAL A 232 -1.25 0.83 -30.81
C VAL A 232 0.14 1.44 -30.72
N LEU A 233 0.73 1.51 -29.54
CA LEU A 233 2.11 1.99 -29.36
C LEU A 233 3.13 1.01 -29.93
N GLU A 234 2.98 -0.29 -29.76
CA GLU A 234 3.85 -1.29 -30.39
C GLU A 234 3.78 -1.25 -31.93
N ARG A 235 2.59 -1.09 -32.51
CA ARG A 235 2.45 -0.97 -33.97
C ARG A 235 3.05 0.32 -34.53
N ARG A 236 3.14 1.40 -33.75
CA ARG A 236 3.81 2.64 -34.18
C ARG A 236 5.34 2.53 -34.13
N MET A 237 5.88 1.79 -33.18
CA MET A 237 7.34 1.59 -33.09
C MET A 237 7.90 0.72 -34.23
N LEU A 238 7.10 -0.22 -34.75
CA LEU A 238 7.50 -1.09 -35.89
C LEU A 238 7.42 -0.42 -37.26
N LYS A 239 6.91 0.82 -37.38
CA LYS A 239 6.82 1.58 -38.64
C LYS A 239 7.87 2.67 -38.83
N VAL A 240 8.81 2.84 -37.88
CA VAL A 240 9.97 3.72 -38.10
C VAL A 240 11.07 2.92 -38.80
N GLY A 241 11.04 3.05 -40.10
CA GLY A 241 11.72 2.24 -41.05
C GLY A 241 13.24 2.23 -40.93
N VAL A 242 13.77 1.07 -41.19
CA VAL A 242 15.11 0.87 -41.74
C VAL A 242 15.02 1.23 -43.21
N LYS A 243 15.60 2.34 -43.61
CA LYS A 243 15.95 2.60 -45.00
C LYS A 243 17.19 1.75 -45.36
N PRO A 244 17.16 0.97 -46.44
CA PRO A 244 18.39 0.36 -46.92
C PRO A 244 19.31 1.43 -47.47
N LEU A 245 20.59 1.36 -47.14
CA LEU A 245 21.68 2.09 -47.78
C LEU A 245 21.96 1.37 -49.11
N GLU A 246 21.82 2.13 -50.21
CA GLU A 246 22.52 1.87 -51.46
C GLU A 246 23.92 2.46 -51.37
#